data_75aa200356184080acbe3912cb18269b
#
_entry.id   75aa200356184080acbe3912cb18269b
#
_cell.length_a   1.000
_cell.length_b   1.000
_cell.length_c   1.000
_cell.angle_alpha   90.00
_cell.angle_beta   90.00
_cell.angle_gamma   90.00
#
_symmetry.space_group_name_H-M   'P 1'
#
loop_
_entity.id
_entity.type
_entity.pdbx_description
1 polymer ?
#
loop_
_entity_poly.entity_id
_entity_poly.type
_entity_poly.pdbx_seq_one_letter_code
_entity_poly.pdbx_strand_id
1 'polypeptide(L)'
;MGVTRSSLPRSVLGAGAPVPWWRNRRVIPWLVQGAVGLTVLVLVAFLLGNLIRNLTAAGLLLSWGWLSQPAGFDIAETILPFQASDPYWRGLLAGLVNTLRVVVTGLLGATLLGTLLGMASFSGNVLLRNLTRVYVEVVRNIPLLLQLVFWYFVVFLSLPNGTAAIQLPGMVLAKSGLYLAGFAEGLRWISPHLVNGVWQAPLRWSVEFGALLTGLIAYSSAFIAEVVRGGIAAVPKGQWEAASSLGLSWIQTLRQVVLPQALRVIVPGLNTQYISLAKNSSLAVAVGFSDLYSVAETTLNQTGRAVEVVLVLLGTYLALDLFISLLMNGLNRLVQIRER
;
A
#
# COMPACT_ATOMS: atom_id res chain seq x y z
N MET A 1 -51.44 -10.53 66.14
CA MET A 1 -51.96 -9.53 65.15
C MET A 1 -51.23 -9.76 63.83
N GLY A 2 -51.88 -10.49 62.93
CA GLY A 2 -51.31 -10.81 61.61
C GLY A 2 -51.75 -9.75 60.59
N VAL A 3 -50.75 -9.24 59.88
CA VAL A 3 -50.99 -8.33 58.75
C VAL A 3 -50.98 -9.18 57.49
N THR A 4 -52.16 -9.39 56.92
CA THR A 4 -52.38 -10.02 55.60
C THR A 4 -51.88 -9.11 54.50
N ARG A 5 -50.85 -9.52 53.74
CA ARG A 5 -50.46 -8.90 52.48
C ARG A 5 -51.46 -9.27 51.39
N SER A 6 -52.28 -8.31 50.98
CA SER A 6 -53.15 -8.43 49.82
C SER A 6 -52.27 -8.51 48.54
N SER A 7 -52.38 -9.64 47.84
CA SER A 7 -51.85 -9.85 46.51
C SER A 7 -52.74 -9.08 45.48
N LEU A 8 -52.20 -8.03 44.90
CA LEU A 8 -52.82 -7.38 43.72
C LEU A 8 -52.71 -8.26 42.49
N PRO A 9 -53.77 -8.42 41.71
CA PRO A 9 -53.71 -9.27 40.50
C PRO A 9 -52.86 -8.64 39.42
N ARG A 10 -51.87 -9.42 38.92
CA ARG A 10 -51.03 -9.12 37.73
C ARG A 10 -51.84 -9.35 36.44
N SER A 11 -52.83 -8.57 36.18
CA SER A 11 -53.56 -8.64 34.93
C SER A 11 -54.05 -7.26 34.52
N VAL A 12 -53.24 -6.46 33.92
CA VAL A 12 -53.57 -5.48 32.88
C VAL A 12 -52.22 -4.91 32.33
N LEU A 13 -51.39 -5.74 31.74
CA LEU A 13 -50.47 -5.24 30.71
C LEU A 13 -51.23 -5.46 29.39
N GLY A 14 -51.93 -4.46 28.96
CA GLY A 14 -52.64 -4.42 27.69
C GLY A 14 -51.68 -4.84 26.58
N ALA A 15 -52.13 -5.79 25.74
CA ALA A 15 -51.44 -6.13 24.50
C ALA A 15 -51.22 -4.83 23.71
N GLY A 16 -50.00 -4.35 23.75
CA GLY A 16 -49.61 -3.14 23.02
C GLY A 16 -50.02 -3.28 21.57
N ALA A 17 -50.76 -2.30 21.04
CA ALA A 17 -51.15 -2.26 19.65
C ALA A 17 -49.92 -2.56 18.76
N PRO A 18 -50.07 -3.37 17.70
CA PRO A 18 -48.96 -3.75 16.84
C PRO A 18 -48.29 -2.47 16.33
N VAL A 19 -47.00 -2.31 16.65
CA VAL A 19 -46.23 -1.15 16.22
C VAL A 19 -46.23 -1.13 14.68
N PRO A 20 -46.72 -0.07 14.04
CA PRO A 20 -46.77 0.03 12.58
C PRO A 20 -45.38 -0.25 12.00
N TRP A 21 -45.30 -0.95 10.87
CA TRP A 21 -44.04 -1.35 10.25
C TRP A 21 -43.07 -0.18 10.01
N TRP A 22 -43.59 1.03 9.71
CA TRP A 22 -42.81 2.27 9.55
C TRP A 22 -42.23 2.81 10.87
N ARG A 23 -42.58 2.24 12.00
CA ARG A 23 -42.09 2.61 13.34
C ARG A 23 -41.28 1.47 13.99
N ASN A 24 -41.21 0.33 13.31
CA ASN A 24 -40.49 -0.85 13.79
C ASN A 24 -38.99 -0.66 13.63
N ARG A 25 -38.26 -0.52 14.76
CA ARG A 25 -36.80 -0.33 14.80
C ARG A 25 -36.01 -1.46 14.12
N ARG A 26 -36.62 -2.62 13.85
CA ARG A 26 -35.98 -3.71 13.11
C ARG A 26 -36.16 -3.60 11.59
N VAL A 27 -37.25 -2.97 11.14
CA VAL A 27 -37.59 -2.85 9.71
C VAL A 27 -36.99 -1.58 9.08
N ILE A 28 -36.98 -0.47 9.83
CA ILE A 28 -36.47 0.83 9.35
C ILE A 28 -35.06 0.75 8.79
N PRO A 29 -34.06 0.10 9.47
CA PRO A 29 -32.70 0.01 8.90
C PRO A 29 -32.65 -0.69 7.55
N TRP A 30 -33.44 -1.75 7.36
CA TRP A 30 -33.51 -2.48 6.09
C TRP A 30 -34.17 -1.65 4.99
N LEU A 31 -35.21 -0.89 5.30
CA LEU A 31 -35.87 0.02 4.35
C LEU A 31 -34.89 1.16 3.93
N VAL A 32 -34.21 1.76 4.92
CA VAL A 32 -33.21 2.81 4.62
C VAL A 32 -32.06 2.26 3.78
N GLN A 33 -31.52 1.10 4.13
CA GLN A 33 -30.47 0.45 3.35
C GLN A 33 -30.94 0.11 1.93
N GLY A 34 -32.15 -0.42 1.81
CA GLY A 34 -32.77 -0.70 0.50
C GLY A 34 -32.98 0.56 -0.33
N ALA A 35 -33.47 1.65 0.29
CA ALA A 35 -33.64 2.93 -0.39
C ALA A 35 -32.31 3.53 -0.85
N VAL A 36 -31.28 3.51 0.03
CA VAL A 36 -29.92 3.97 -0.31
C VAL A 36 -29.34 3.10 -1.43
N GLY A 37 -29.44 1.77 -1.31
CA GLY A 37 -28.97 0.85 -2.35
C GLY A 37 -29.65 1.08 -3.70
N LEU A 38 -30.98 1.28 -3.70
CA LEU A 38 -31.73 1.60 -4.91
C LEU A 38 -31.29 2.94 -5.51
N THR A 39 -31.12 3.97 -4.67
CA THR A 39 -30.65 5.30 -5.11
C THR A 39 -29.28 5.19 -5.77
N VAL A 40 -28.34 4.44 -5.16
CA VAL A 40 -27.01 4.20 -5.74
C VAL A 40 -27.12 3.47 -7.08
N LEU A 41 -27.93 2.41 -7.17
CA LEU A 41 -28.15 1.67 -8.42
C LEU A 41 -28.73 2.54 -9.52
N VAL A 42 -29.75 3.35 -9.23
CA VAL A 42 -30.35 4.30 -10.17
C VAL A 42 -29.32 5.33 -10.65
N LEU A 43 -28.53 5.88 -9.72
CA LEU A 43 -27.48 6.83 -10.04
C LEU A 43 -26.42 6.20 -10.96
N VAL A 44 -25.95 5.00 -10.65
CA VAL A 44 -24.97 4.25 -11.45
C VAL A 44 -25.56 3.96 -12.85
N ALA A 45 -26.80 3.48 -12.92
CA ALA A 45 -27.46 3.21 -14.19
C ALA A 45 -27.62 4.49 -15.04
N PHE A 46 -27.98 5.62 -14.42
CA PHE A 46 -28.07 6.92 -15.07
C PHE A 46 -26.71 7.38 -15.62
N LEU A 47 -25.64 7.29 -14.79
CA LEU A 47 -24.29 7.66 -15.20
C LEU A 47 -23.75 6.78 -16.34
N LEU A 48 -23.97 5.46 -16.25
CA LEU A 48 -23.60 4.53 -17.32
C LEU A 48 -24.40 4.81 -18.61
N GLY A 49 -25.70 5.07 -18.50
CA GLY A 49 -26.53 5.45 -19.65
C GLY A 49 -26.07 6.77 -20.31
N ASN A 50 -25.67 7.75 -19.51
CA ASN A 50 -25.09 9.00 -20.04
C ASN A 50 -23.72 8.74 -20.68
N LEU A 51 -22.85 7.95 -20.06
CA LEU A 51 -21.56 7.58 -20.62
C LEU A 51 -21.73 6.92 -22.00
N ILE A 52 -22.57 5.89 -22.11
CA ILE A 52 -22.81 5.19 -23.37
C ILE A 52 -23.36 6.14 -24.45
N ARG A 53 -24.34 6.99 -24.10
CA ARG A 53 -24.91 7.98 -25.05
C ARG A 53 -23.86 8.98 -25.53
N ASN A 54 -23.02 9.50 -24.61
CA ASN A 54 -21.99 10.45 -24.94
C ASN A 54 -20.88 9.83 -25.82
N LEU A 55 -20.49 8.58 -25.52
CA LEU A 55 -19.54 7.84 -26.32
C LEU A 55 -20.06 7.57 -27.73
N THR A 56 -21.32 7.14 -27.85
CA THR A 56 -21.93 6.92 -29.19
C THR A 56 -22.10 8.22 -29.95
N ALA A 57 -22.49 9.31 -29.30
CA ALA A 57 -22.60 10.64 -29.93
C ALA A 57 -21.23 11.17 -30.38
N ALA A 58 -20.17 10.86 -29.65
CA ALA A 58 -18.79 11.21 -30.05
C ALA A 58 -18.17 10.25 -31.09
N GLY A 59 -18.90 9.23 -31.55
CA GLY A 59 -18.38 8.20 -32.46
C GLY A 59 -17.37 7.25 -31.81
N LEU A 60 -17.26 7.26 -30.48
CA LEU A 60 -16.34 6.43 -29.69
C LEU A 60 -17.06 5.17 -29.26
N LEU A 61 -16.92 4.09 -30.03
CA LEU A 61 -17.38 2.76 -29.61
C LEU A 61 -16.32 2.10 -28.73
N LEU A 62 -16.74 1.58 -27.58
CA LEU A 62 -15.88 0.74 -26.73
C LEU A 62 -15.39 -0.46 -27.56
N SER A 63 -14.10 -0.57 -27.71
CA SER A 63 -13.47 -1.62 -28.48
C SER A 63 -12.16 -2.03 -27.84
N TRP A 64 -11.88 -3.32 -27.81
CA TRP A 64 -10.67 -3.88 -27.21
C TRP A 64 -9.66 -4.37 -28.25
N GLY A 65 -9.99 -4.28 -29.54
CA GLY A 65 -9.11 -4.72 -30.63
C GLY A 65 -7.78 -3.98 -30.70
N TRP A 66 -7.73 -2.73 -30.23
CA TRP A 66 -6.50 -1.94 -30.17
C TRP A 66 -5.44 -2.54 -29.26
N LEU A 67 -5.80 -3.31 -28.24
CA LEU A 67 -4.86 -3.97 -27.34
C LEU A 67 -3.87 -4.88 -28.08
N SER A 68 -4.26 -5.43 -29.21
CA SER A 68 -3.43 -6.33 -30.05
C SER A 68 -2.63 -5.57 -31.12
N GLN A 69 -2.79 -4.24 -31.23
CA GLN A 69 -2.00 -3.45 -32.17
C GLN A 69 -0.60 -3.15 -31.60
N PRO A 70 0.42 -2.93 -32.46
CA PRO A 70 1.74 -2.52 -32.02
C PRO A 70 1.71 -1.24 -31.19
N ALA A 71 2.42 -1.23 -30.07
CA ALA A 71 2.39 -0.11 -29.12
C ALA A 71 3.10 1.14 -29.63
N GLY A 72 4.16 0.97 -30.43
CA GLY A 72 4.88 2.09 -31.03
C GLY A 72 5.72 2.94 -30.06
N PHE A 73 5.92 2.49 -28.82
CA PHE A 73 6.78 3.12 -27.83
C PHE A 73 7.65 2.08 -27.10
N ASP A 74 8.73 2.52 -26.49
CA ASP A 74 9.61 1.70 -25.69
C ASP A 74 9.46 2.02 -24.19
N ILE A 75 9.81 1.05 -23.35
CA ILE A 75 9.86 1.17 -21.89
C ILE A 75 11.32 1.16 -21.46
N ALA A 76 11.79 2.26 -20.85
CA ALA A 76 13.20 2.45 -20.52
C ALA A 76 13.77 1.42 -19.54
N GLU A 77 13.00 1.02 -18.54
CA GLU A 77 13.36 -0.03 -17.59
C GLU A 77 12.16 -0.98 -17.40
N THR A 78 12.37 -2.25 -17.71
CA THR A 78 11.36 -3.29 -17.49
C THR A 78 12.01 -4.63 -17.19
N ILE A 79 11.39 -5.42 -16.32
CA ILE A 79 11.79 -6.81 -16.08
C ILE A 79 11.27 -7.70 -17.23
N LEU A 80 10.05 -7.42 -17.71
CA LEU A 80 9.46 -8.15 -18.81
C LEU A 80 10.00 -7.55 -20.14
N PRO A 81 10.70 -8.29 -20.98
CA PRO A 81 11.18 -7.77 -22.25
C PRO A 81 10.05 -7.21 -23.10
N PHE A 82 10.19 -5.97 -23.55
CA PHE A 82 9.20 -5.25 -24.32
C PHE A 82 9.90 -4.41 -25.43
N GLN A 83 9.29 -4.38 -26.60
CA GLN A 83 9.75 -3.61 -27.77
C GLN A 83 8.59 -2.83 -28.37
N ALA A 84 8.87 -1.77 -29.10
CA ALA A 84 7.84 -0.94 -29.76
C ALA A 84 6.93 -1.71 -30.73
N SER A 85 7.40 -2.83 -31.28
CA SER A 85 6.63 -3.74 -32.12
C SER A 85 5.64 -4.65 -31.36
N ASP A 86 5.81 -4.74 -30.04
CA ASP A 86 4.94 -5.57 -29.20
C ASP A 86 3.55 -4.91 -29.05
N PRO A 87 2.50 -5.70 -28.79
CA PRO A 87 1.14 -5.16 -28.66
C PRO A 87 0.95 -4.38 -27.35
N TYR A 88 0.00 -3.44 -27.34
CA TYR A 88 -0.33 -2.61 -26.17
C TYR A 88 -0.57 -3.42 -24.89
N TRP A 89 -1.28 -4.56 -24.97
CA TRP A 89 -1.51 -5.40 -23.79
C TRP A 89 -0.21 -5.87 -23.12
N ARG A 90 0.83 -6.12 -23.94
CA ARG A 90 2.15 -6.53 -23.41
C ARG A 90 2.88 -5.35 -22.75
N GLY A 91 2.72 -4.14 -23.31
CA GLY A 91 3.22 -2.92 -22.67
C GLY A 91 2.54 -2.66 -21.31
N LEU A 92 1.21 -2.77 -21.26
CA LEU A 92 0.47 -2.66 -19.99
C LEU A 92 0.86 -3.73 -18.98
N LEU A 93 1.11 -4.96 -19.43
CA LEU A 93 1.63 -6.03 -18.58
C LEU A 93 3.04 -5.72 -18.06
N ALA A 94 3.92 -5.18 -18.89
CA ALA A 94 5.26 -4.74 -18.47
C ALA A 94 5.18 -3.63 -17.42
N GLY A 95 4.30 -2.65 -17.62
CA GLY A 95 4.01 -1.62 -16.62
C GLY A 95 3.46 -2.21 -15.30
N LEU A 96 2.56 -3.19 -15.38
CA LEU A 96 2.05 -3.89 -14.19
C LEU A 96 3.16 -4.62 -13.44
N VAL A 97 4.05 -5.32 -14.15
CA VAL A 97 5.21 -6.01 -13.52
C VAL A 97 6.12 -5.00 -12.84
N ASN A 98 6.36 -3.84 -13.44
CA ASN A 98 7.11 -2.75 -12.81
C ASN A 98 6.39 -2.21 -11.56
N THR A 99 5.08 -2.01 -11.61
CA THR A 99 4.27 -1.63 -10.43
C THR A 99 4.40 -2.67 -9.31
N LEU A 100 4.27 -3.95 -9.63
CA LEU A 100 4.42 -5.04 -8.65
C LEU A 100 5.82 -5.07 -8.04
N ARG A 101 6.87 -4.82 -8.85
CA ARG A 101 8.25 -4.70 -8.36
C ARG A 101 8.37 -3.58 -7.33
N VAL A 102 7.84 -2.39 -7.62
CA VAL A 102 7.83 -1.25 -6.68
C VAL A 102 7.05 -1.57 -5.42
N VAL A 103 5.85 -2.13 -5.57
CA VAL A 103 4.97 -2.46 -4.44
C VAL A 103 5.62 -3.49 -3.53
N VAL A 104 6.11 -4.61 -4.06
CA VAL A 104 6.71 -5.68 -3.24
C VAL A 104 7.97 -5.18 -2.53
N THR A 105 8.90 -4.55 -3.25
CA THR A 105 10.15 -4.04 -2.65
C THR A 105 9.88 -2.91 -1.66
N GLY A 106 8.94 -2.02 -1.98
CA GLY A 106 8.51 -0.93 -1.12
C GLY A 106 7.83 -1.43 0.16
N LEU A 107 6.93 -2.41 0.07
CA LEU A 107 6.28 -3.02 1.23
C LEU A 107 7.30 -3.68 2.17
N LEU A 108 8.24 -4.44 1.63
CA LEU A 108 9.29 -5.09 2.43
C LEU A 108 10.16 -4.05 3.15
N GLY A 109 10.66 -3.04 2.42
CA GLY A 109 11.49 -2.00 2.99
C GLY A 109 10.75 -1.13 4.01
N ALA A 110 9.53 -0.70 3.69
CA ALA A 110 8.72 0.13 4.58
C ALA A 110 8.29 -0.62 5.84
N THR A 111 7.97 -1.91 5.73
CA THR A 111 7.61 -2.74 6.90
C THR A 111 8.81 -2.95 7.82
N LEU A 112 9.97 -3.27 7.24
CA LEU A 112 11.19 -3.44 8.03
C LEU A 112 11.56 -2.14 8.76
N LEU A 113 11.71 -1.03 8.01
CA LEU A 113 12.09 0.24 8.59
C LEU A 113 11.02 0.77 9.57
N GLY A 114 9.75 0.70 9.22
CA GLY A 114 8.66 1.16 10.06
C GLY A 114 8.51 0.36 11.35
N THR A 115 8.71 -0.97 11.29
CA THR A 115 8.70 -1.82 12.50
C THR A 115 9.87 -1.46 13.41
N LEU A 116 11.08 -1.29 12.86
CA LEU A 116 12.25 -0.88 13.64
C LEU A 116 12.03 0.48 14.31
N LEU A 117 11.54 1.48 13.58
CA LEU A 117 11.22 2.80 14.11
C LEU A 117 10.10 2.75 15.16
N GLY A 118 9.02 1.99 14.91
CA GLY A 118 7.94 1.80 15.87
C GLY A 118 8.41 1.21 17.20
N MET A 119 9.26 0.19 17.14
CA MET A 119 9.88 -0.39 18.33
C MET A 119 10.88 0.57 19.00
N ALA A 120 11.68 1.31 18.21
CA ALA A 120 12.64 2.27 18.72
C ALA A 120 11.99 3.42 19.51
N SER A 121 10.71 3.73 19.23
CA SER A 121 9.93 4.72 19.97
C SER A 121 9.75 4.37 21.46
N PHE A 122 9.93 3.10 21.84
CA PHE A 122 9.89 2.61 23.22
C PHE A 122 11.28 2.39 23.82
N SER A 123 12.36 2.77 23.11
CA SER A 123 13.72 2.62 23.63
C SER A 123 13.96 3.44 24.89
N GLY A 124 14.71 2.89 25.83
CA GLY A 124 15.24 3.63 26.97
C GLY A 124 16.24 4.73 26.58
N ASN A 125 16.85 4.63 25.39
CA ASN A 125 17.74 5.65 24.85
C ASN A 125 16.93 6.86 24.37
N VAL A 126 17.10 7.99 25.06
CA VAL A 126 16.39 9.26 24.80
C VAL A 126 16.68 9.77 23.38
N LEU A 127 17.92 9.68 22.92
CA LEU A 127 18.32 10.14 21.59
C LEU A 127 17.60 9.35 20.50
N LEU A 128 17.65 8.01 20.56
CA LEU A 128 17.01 7.14 19.59
C LEU A 128 15.48 7.37 19.54
N ARG A 129 14.86 7.48 20.69
CA ARG A 129 13.42 7.78 20.82
C ARG A 129 13.04 9.13 20.19
N ASN A 130 13.83 10.17 20.46
CA ASN A 130 13.55 11.50 19.91
C ASN A 130 13.81 11.58 18.41
N LEU A 131 14.89 10.98 17.90
CA LEU A 131 15.16 10.90 16.46
C LEU A 131 14.02 10.18 15.72
N THR A 132 13.54 9.08 16.27
CA THR A 132 12.39 8.35 15.69
C THR A 132 11.15 9.24 15.65
N ARG A 133 10.85 9.96 16.73
CA ARG A 133 9.70 10.89 16.79
C ARG A 133 9.83 11.98 15.74
N VAL A 134 10.97 12.67 15.69
CA VAL A 134 11.22 13.73 14.71
C VAL A 134 11.07 13.20 13.28
N TYR A 135 11.65 12.03 12.98
CA TYR A 135 11.50 11.41 11.66
C TYR A 135 10.04 11.20 11.30
N VAL A 136 9.27 10.55 12.19
CA VAL A 136 7.86 10.23 11.95
C VAL A 136 7.03 11.51 11.77
N GLU A 137 7.23 12.52 12.61
CA GLU A 137 6.52 13.79 12.53
C GLU A 137 6.86 14.55 11.23
N VAL A 138 8.14 14.68 10.89
CA VAL A 138 8.56 15.39 9.68
C VAL A 138 8.04 14.70 8.42
N VAL A 139 8.26 13.39 8.30
CA VAL A 139 7.91 12.65 7.09
C VAL A 139 6.40 12.62 6.86
N ARG A 140 5.60 12.44 7.91
CA ARG A 140 4.14 12.40 7.79
C ARG A 140 3.51 13.74 7.45
N ASN A 141 4.16 14.85 7.77
CA ASN A 141 3.65 16.19 7.52
C ASN A 141 4.06 16.78 6.15
N ILE A 142 4.93 16.08 5.41
CA ILE A 142 5.33 16.49 4.06
C ILE A 142 4.56 15.63 3.04
N PRO A 143 3.89 16.22 2.03
CA PRO A 143 3.21 15.47 0.97
C PRO A 143 4.15 14.51 0.24
N LEU A 144 3.70 13.27 0.00
CA LEU A 144 4.53 12.23 -0.62
C LEU A 144 5.11 12.67 -1.97
N LEU A 145 4.29 13.30 -2.83
CA LEU A 145 4.75 13.76 -4.13
C LEU A 145 5.97 14.68 -4.02
N LEU A 146 5.97 15.61 -3.06
CA LEU A 146 7.12 16.51 -2.85
C LEU A 146 8.35 15.74 -2.37
N GLN A 147 8.17 14.69 -1.56
CA GLN A 147 9.28 13.83 -1.14
C GLN A 147 9.86 13.07 -2.34
N LEU A 148 9.02 12.51 -3.24
CA LEU A 148 9.49 11.81 -4.44
C LEU A 148 10.29 12.73 -5.34
N VAL A 149 9.78 13.94 -5.61
CA VAL A 149 10.46 14.98 -6.40
C VAL A 149 11.79 15.39 -5.76
N PHE A 150 11.83 15.56 -4.42
CA PHE A 150 13.06 15.85 -3.68
C PHE A 150 14.08 14.72 -3.84
N TRP A 151 13.70 13.46 -3.58
CA TRP A 151 14.59 12.33 -3.73
C TRP A 151 15.16 12.24 -5.15
N TYR A 152 14.30 12.40 -6.17
CA TYR A 152 14.72 12.29 -7.56
C TYR A 152 15.65 13.44 -7.97
N PHE A 153 15.19 14.68 -7.87
CA PHE A 153 15.93 15.83 -8.41
C PHE A 153 17.10 16.29 -7.52
N VAL A 154 16.92 16.23 -6.20
CA VAL A 154 17.93 16.76 -5.28
C VAL A 154 18.95 15.68 -4.88
N VAL A 155 18.51 14.43 -4.68
CA VAL A 155 19.41 13.38 -4.20
C VAL A 155 19.95 12.56 -5.37
N PHE A 156 19.11 11.88 -6.13
CA PHE A 156 19.56 10.90 -7.12
C PHE A 156 20.17 11.53 -8.38
N LEU A 157 19.60 12.60 -8.90
CA LEU A 157 20.17 13.30 -10.06
C LEU A 157 21.44 14.10 -9.73
N SER A 158 21.71 14.38 -8.45
CA SER A 158 22.95 15.02 -8.00
C SER A 158 24.08 14.03 -7.71
N LEU A 159 23.82 12.72 -7.84
CA LEU A 159 24.86 11.71 -7.65
C LEU A 159 25.99 11.90 -8.68
N PRO A 160 27.25 11.72 -8.25
CA PRO A 160 28.39 11.77 -9.15
C PRO A 160 28.38 10.60 -10.13
N ASN A 161 29.07 10.74 -11.28
CA ASN A 161 29.11 9.72 -12.32
C ASN A 161 30.53 9.21 -12.57
N GLY A 162 30.65 8.12 -13.33
CA GLY A 162 31.95 7.53 -13.72
C GLY A 162 32.77 7.11 -12.49
N THR A 163 34.06 7.45 -12.48
CA THR A 163 34.98 7.10 -11.38
C THR A 163 34.69 7.81 -10.07
N ALA A 164 33.98 8.93 -10.09
CA ALA A 164 33.56 9.67 -8.90
C ALA A 164 32.31 9.11 -8.20
N ALA A 165 31.66 8.08 -8.77
CA ALA A 165 30.49 7.44 -8.20
C ALA A 165 30.72 6.95 -6.76
N ILE A 166 29.69 7.02 -5.92
CA ILE A 166 29.78 6.61 -4.51
C ILE A 166 29.83 5.08 -4.46
N GLN A 167 30.95 4.54 -3.98
CA GLN A 167 31.18 3.11 -3.86
C GLN A 167 30.94 2.68 -2.41
N LEU A 168 30.03 1.74 -2.23
CA LEU A 168 29.69 1.09 -0.96
C LEU A 168 29.95 -0.42 -1.09
N PRO A 169 30.14 -1.15 0.02
CA PRO A 169 30.30 -2.60 -0.05
C PRO A 169 29.12 -3.26 -0.79
N GLY A 170 29.39 -3.85 -1.96
CA GLY A 170 28.39 -4.52 -2.78
C GLY A 170 27.44 -3.60 -3.56
N MET A 171 27.62 -2.27 -3.54
CA MET A 171 26.75 -1.33 -4.24
C MET A 171 27.52 -0.10 -4.74
N VAL A 172 27.14 0.40 -5.91
CA VAL A 172 27.62 1.68 -6.45
C VAL A 172 26.41 2.57 -6.76
N LEU A 173 26.47 3.80 -6.25
CA LEU A 173 25.47 4.83 -6.49
C LEU A 173 26.04 5.85 -7.47
N ALA A 174 25.42 5.95 -8.62
CA ALA A 174 25.81 6.88 -9.67
C ALA A 174 24.57 7.53 -10.28
N LYS A 175 24.74 8.70 -10.89
CA LYS A 175 23.68 9.37 -11.66
C LYS A 175 23.19 8.51 -12.84
N SER A 176 24.02 7.57 -13.34
CA SER A 176 23.65 6.62 -14.40
C SER A 176 22.84 5.41 -13.90
N GLY A 177 22.69 5.22 -12.60
CA GLY A 177 21.96 4.12 -11.97
C GLY A 177 22.54 3.68 -10.65
N LEU A 178 21.83 2.76 -10.01
CA LEU A 178 22.26 2.04 -8.83
C LEU A 178 22.70 0.63 -9.27
N TYR A 179 23.92 0.29 -8.99
CA TYR A 179 24.55 -0.97 -9.38
C TYR A 179 24.76 -1.82 -8.15
N LEU A 180 24.16 -3.01 -8.11
CA LEU A 180 24.19 -3.88 -6.94
C LEU A 180 24.92 -5.19 -7.29
N ALA A 181 25.71 -5.65 -6.33
CA ALA A 181 26.29 -6.97 -6.39
C ALA A 181 25.22 -8.04 -6.40
N GLY A 182 25.48 -9.14 -7.07
CA GLY A 182 24.56 -10.26 -7.16
C GLY A 182 25.22 -11.49 -7.74
N PHE A 183 24.41 -12.52 -7.90
CA PHE A 183 24.84 -13.73 -8.59
C PHE A 183 24.59 -13.58 -10.10
N ALA A 184 25.60 -13.88 -10.91
CA ALA A 184 25.50 -14.00 -12.35
C ALA A 184 25.59 -15.46 -12.78
N GLU A 185 25.68 -15.71 -14.07
CA GLU A 185 25.74 -17.04 -14.66
C GLU A 185 26.74 -17.94 -13.91
N GLY A 186 26.31 -19.13 -13.53
CA GLY A 186 27.10 -20.09 -12.76
C GLY A 186 27.19 -19.82 -11.26
N LEU A 187 26.24 -19.05 -10.64
CA LEU A 187 26.22 -18.72 -9.20
C LEU A 187 27.47 -17.99 -8.70
N ARG A 188 28.21 -17.29 -9.57
CA ARG A 188 29.35 -16.48 -9.17
C ARG A 188 28.87 -15.14 -8.62
N TRP A 189 29.34 -14.78 -7.43
CA TRP A 189 29.14 -13.46 -6.87
C TRP A 189 29.95 -12.41 -7.61
N ILE A 190 29.31 -11.46 -8.23
CA ILE A 190 29.94 -10.36 -8.97
C ILE A 190 29.57 -9.04 -8.28
N SER A 191 30.59 -8.30 -7.89
CA SER A 191 30.44 -6.93 -7.40
C SER A 191 30.40 -5.94 -8.57
N PRO A 192 29.79 -4.76 -8.39
CA PRO A 192 29.86 -3.71 -9.40
C PRO A 192 31.31 -3.39 -9.77
N HIS A 193 31.58 -3.26 -11.06
CA HIS A 193 32.91 -2.96 -11.60
C HIS A 193 32.81 -1.98 -12.76
N LEU A 194 33.86 -1.23 -12.99
CA LEU A 194 33.94 -0.21 -14.03
C LEU A 194 34.57 -0.80 -15.29
N VAL A 195 33.84 -0.75 -16.41
CA VAL A 195 34.36 -1.18 -17.74
C VAL A 195 34.25 -0.01 -18.70
N ASN A 196 35.34 0.44 -19.24
CA ASN A 196 35.41 1.56 -20.18
C ASN A 196 34.66 2.83 -19.69
N GLY A 197 34.76 3.12 -18.37
CA GLY A 197 34.10 4.28 -17.76
C GLY A 197 32.61 4.10 -17.45
N VAL A 198 32.04 2.93 -17.73
CA VAL A 198 30.66 2.59 -17.44
C VAL A 198 30.58 1.53 -16.36
N TRP A 199 29.77 1.77 -15.32
CA TRP A 199 29.53 0.80 -14.28
C TRP A 199 28.72 -0.38 -14.80
N GLN A 200 29.11 -1.59 -14.45
CA GLN A 200 28.41 -2.84 -14.74
C GLN A 200 28.19 -3.62 -13.45
N ALA A 201 27.04 -4.26 -13.34
CA ALA A 201 26.66 -5.12 -12.23
C ALA A 201 25.59 -6.12 -12.67
N PRO A 202 25.45 -7.26 -11.98
CA PRO A 202 24.39 -8.24 -12.24
C PRO A 202 22.99 -7.64 -12.06
N LEU A 203 22.84 -6.71 -11.12
CA LEU A 203 21.58 -6.02 -10.88
C LEU A 203 21.77 -4.51 -11.01
N ARG A 204 21.05 -3.92 -11.92
CA ARG A 204 21.01 -2.48 -12.13
C ARG A 204 19.61 -1.95 -11.95
N TRP A 205 19.49 -0.88 -11.17
CA TRP A 205 18.25 -0.11 -11.02
C TRP A 205 18.45 1.30 -11.58
N SER A 206 17.43 1.83 -12.23
CA SER A 206 17.45 3.22 -12.65
C SER A 206 17.43 4.17 -11.44
N VAL A 207 17.82 5.41 -11.66
CA VAL A 207 17.71 6.46 -10.62
C VAL A 207 16.25 6.77 -10.32
N GLU A 208 15.38 6.66 -11.31
CA GLU A 208 13.93 6.80 -11.20
C GLU A 208 13.36 5.75 -10.24
N PHE A 209 13.70 4.47 -10.44
CA PHE A 209 13.29 3.39 -9.54
C PHE A 209 13.86 3.59 -8.13
N GLY A 210 15.15 3.96 -8.03
CA GLY A 210 15.81 4.19 -6.74
C GLY A 210 15.16 5.33 -5.95
N ALA A 211 14.88 6.45 -6.60
CA ALA A 211 14.23 7.61 -5.99
C ALA A 211 12.79 7.30 -5.55
N LEU A 212 12.01 6.67 -6.44
CA LEU A 212 10.65 6.23 -6.14
C LEU A 212 10.62 5.28 -4.95
N LEU A 213 11.46 4.24 -4.96
CA LEU A 213 11.52 3.25 -3.90
C LEU A 213 11.94 3.87 -2.56
N THR A 214 12.96 4.72 -2.56
CA THR A 214 13.45 5.41 -1.35
C THR A 214 12.37 6.31 -0.77
N GLY A 215 11.71 7.12 -1.59
CA GLY A 215 10.64 8.01 -1.15
C GLY A 215 9.42 7.25 -0.62
N LEU A 216 8.99 6.18 -1.30
CA LEU A 216 7.89 5.33 -0.84
C LEU A 216 8.22 4.62 0.48
N ILE A 217 9.44 4.08 0.62
CA ILE A 217 9.89 3.43 1.86
C ILE A 217 9.95 4.46 2.99
N ALA A 218 10.57 5.60 2.77
CA ALA A 218 10.66 6.65 3.79
C ALA A 218 9.26 7.09 4.25
N TYR A 219 8.39 7.42 3.31
CA TYR A 219 7.03 7.86 3.62
C TYR A 219 6.22 6.79 4.35
N SER A 220 6.10 5.60 3.77
CA SER A 220 5.25 4.54 4.30
C SER A 220 5.77 3.99 5.62
N SER A 221 7.09 3.96 5.84
CA SER A 221 7.69 3.51 7.11
C SER A 221 7.31 4.40 8.28
N ALA A 222 7.13 5.72 8.07
CA ALA A 222 6.68 6.62 9.12
C ALA A 222 5.24 6.32 9.59
N PHE A 223 4.35 5.96 8.67
CA PHE A 223 2.98 5.55 9.00
C PHE A 223 2.96 4.14 9.63
N ILE A 224 3.75 3.21 9.12
CA ILE A 224 3.89 1.87 9.71
C ILE A 224 4.48 1.96 11.12
N ALA A 225 5.46 2.83 11.35
CA ALA A 225 6.02 3.05 12.68
C ALA A 225 4.96 3.48 13.68
N GLU A 226 4.03 4.34 13.27
CA GLU A 226 2.92 4.77 14.13
C GLU A 226 1.91 3.64 14.38
N VAL A 227 1.61 2.81 13.38
CA VAL A 227 0.78 1.61 13.54
C VAL A 227 1.41 0.64 14.55
N VAL A 228 2.72 0.38 14.43
CA VAL A 228 3.47 -0.49 15.35
C VAL A 228 3.50 0.11 16.76
N ARG A 229 3.80 1.39 16.88
CA ARG A 229 3.80 2.12 18.15
C ARG A 229 2.43 2.06 18.82
N GLY A 230 1.36 2.32 18.06
CA GLY A 230 -0.02 2.26 18.55
C GLY A 230 -0.41 0.85 19.01
N GLY A 231 -0.03 -0.18 18.25
CA GLY A 231 -0.28 -1.57 18.61
C GLY A 231 0.43 -2.01 19.90
N ILE A 232 1.70 -1.61 20.08
CA ILE A 232 2.45 -1.87 21.31
C ILE A 232 1.83 -1.11 22.49
N ALA A 233 1.46 0.15 22.30
CA ALA A 233 0.83 0.98 23.33
C ALA A 233 -0.57 0.49 23.74
N ALA A 234 -1.26 -0.26 22.88
CA ALA A 234 -2.58 -0.83 23.17
C ALA A 234 -2.52 -2.00 24.17
N VAL A 235 -1.33 -2.59 24.41
CA VAL A 235 -1.17 -3.69 25.39
C VAL A 235 -1.29 -3.13 26.80
N PRO A 236 -2.20 -3.69 27.64
CA PRO A 236 -2.41 -3.21 29.01
C PRO A 236 -1.14 -3.17 29.85
N LYS A 237 -0.95 -2.12 30.64
CA LYS A 237 0.23 -1.97 31.52
C LYS A 237 0.44 -3.15 32.46
N GLY A 238 -0.63 -3.76 32.97
CA GLY A 238 -0.54 -4.94 33.84
C GLY A 238 0.18 -6.12 33.20
N GLN A 239 0.18 -6.25 31.86
CA GLN A 239 0.95 -7.28 31.15
C GLN A 239 2.46 -7.02 31.25
N TRP A 240 2.88 -5.77 31.19
CA TRP A 240 4.25 -5.33 31.37
C TRP A 240 4.72 -5.54 32.82
N GLU A 241 3.87 -5.16 33.78
CA GLU A 241 4.13 -5.31 35.22
C GLU A 241 4.23 -6.78 35.61
N ALA A 242 3.31 -7.63 35.16
CA ALA A 242 3.34 -9.08 35.41
C ALA A 242 4.60 -9.72 34.84
N ALA A 243 4.99 -9.37 33.61
CA ALA A 243 6.22 -9.86 32.97
C ALA A 243 7.47 -9.45 33.78
N SER A 244 7.51 -8.19 34.23
CA SER A 244 8.62 -7.69 35.08
C SER A 244 8.68 -8.40 36.44
N SER A 245 7.52 -8.69 37.04
CA SER A 245 7.44 -9.45 38.31
C SER A 245 7.95 -10.89 38.16
N LEU A 246 7.88 -11.46 36.97
CA LEU A 246 8.47 -12.76 36.63
C LEU A 246 9.98 -12.69 36.30
N GLY A 247 10.60 -11.51 36.40
CA GLY A 247 12.02 -11.31 36.14
C GLY A 247 12.39 -11.27 34.65
N LEU A 248 11.41 -11.11 33.73
CA LEU A 248 11.70 -11.00 32.31
C LEU A 248 12.39 -9.67 31.99
N SER A 249 13.46 -9.75 31.21
CA SER A 249 14.11 -8.54 30.66
C SER A 249 13.17 -7.81 29.68
N TRP A 250 13.45 -6.53 29.39
CA TRP A 250 12.63 -5.74 28.46
C TRP A 250 12.45 -6.41 27.08
N ILE A 251 13.51 -7.00 26.54
CA ILE A 251 13.46 -7.69 25.23
C ILE A 251 12.60 -8.96 25.32
N GLN A 252 12.72 -9.72 26.42
CA GLN A 252 11.92 -10.93 26.66
C GLN A 252 10.45 -10.56 26.83
N THR A 253 10.14 -9.54 27.62
CA THR A 253 8.79 -9.00 27.80
C THR A 253 8.19 -8.57 26.46
N LEU A 254 8.93 -7.78 25.68
CA LEU A 254 8.49 -7.33 24.35
C LEU A 254 8.19 -8.52 23.42
N ARG A 255 9.11 -9.48 23.32
CA ARG A 255 9.02 -10.60 22.37
C ARG A 255 7.98 -11.66 22.77
N GLN A 256 7.89 -12.00 24.06
CA GLN A 256 7.10 -13.15 24.53
C GLN A 256 5.70 -12.76 25.01
N VAL A 257 5.51 -11.53 25.49
CA VAL A 257 4.25 -11.08 26.09
C VAL A 257 3.57 -10.01 25.24
N VAL A 258 4.29 -8.95 24.91
CA VAL A 258 3.71 -7.75 24.30
C VAL A 258 3.49 -7.92 22.80
N LEU A 259 4.52 -8.35 22.06
CA LEU A 259 4.44 -8.44 20.61
C LEU A 259 3.34 -9.38 20.11
N PRO A 260 3.12 -10.58 20.68
CA PRO A 260 2.01 -11.44 20.25
C PRO A 260 0.63 -10.80 20.45
N GLN A 261 0.47 -9.98 21.48
CA GLN A 261 -0.77 -9.24 21.75
C GLN A 261 -0.88 -8.01 20.82
N ALA A 262 0.21 -7.26 20.65
CA ALA A 262 0.26 -6.09 19.78
C ALA A 262 -0.02 -6.41 18.31
N LEU A 263 0.42 -7.58 17.82
CA LEU A 263 0.22 -7.99 16.42
C LEU A 263 -1.27 -8.06 16.03
N ARG A 264 -2.17 -8.32 16.97
CA ARG A 264 -3.62 -8.31 16.71
C ARG A 264 -4.14 -6.92 16.32
N VAL A 265 -3.48 -5.86 16.80
CA VAL A 265 -3.80 -4.47 16.48
C VAL A 265 -2.96 -3.99 15.28
N ILE A 266 -1.70 -4.40 15.22
CA ILE A 266 -0.76 -4.01 14.16
C ILE A 266 -1.21 -4.55 12.81
N VAL A 267 -1.54 -5.85 12.69
CA VAL A 267 -1.83 -6.48 11.40
C VAL A 267 -3.01 -5.84 10.66
N PRO A 268 -4.17 -5.56 11.30
CA PRO A 268 -5.23 -4.80 10.64
C PRO A 268 -4.81 -3.40 10.21
N GLY A 269 -4.01 -2.70 11.03
CA GLY A 269 -3.48 -1.38 10.72
C GLY A 269 -2.51 -1.39 9.52
N LEU A 270 -1.68 -2.43 9.39
CA LEU A 270 -0.78 -2.61 8.25
C LEU A 270 -1.53 -2.78 6.92
N ASN A 271 -2.69 -3.43 6.91
CA ASN A 271 -3.48 -3.60 5.69
C ASN A 271 -3.77 -2.24 5.01
N THR A 272 -4.19 -1.24 5.79
CA THR A 272 -4.45 0.11 5.27
C THR A 272 -3.18 0.74 4.68
N GLN A 273 -2.04 0.57 5.35
CA GLN A 273 -0.77 1.12 4.88
C GLN A 273 -0.26 0.44 3.60
N TYR A 274 -0.48 -0.87 3.48
CA TYR A 274 -0.08 -1.64 2.30
C TYR A 274 -0.89 -1.27 1.06
N ILE A 275 -2.21 -1.15 1.21
CA ILE A 275 -3.11 -0.66 0.16
C ILE A 275 -2.73 0.78 -0.24
N SER A 276 -2.42 1.64 0.73
CA SER A 276 -1.99 3.01 0.46
C SER A 276 -0.67 3.06 -0.31
N LEU A 277 0.33 2.24 0.05
CA LEU A 277 1.60 2.17 -0.68
C LEU A 277 1.37 1.69 -2.13
N ALA A 278 0.54 0.67 -2.33
CA ALA A 278 0.22 0.16 -3.66
C ALA A 278 -0.43 1.23 -4.55
N LYS A 279 -1.34 2.04 -4.01
CA LYS A 279 -1.92 3.19 -4.75
C LYS A 279 -0.90 4.29 -4.99
N ASN A 280 -0.10 4.60 -3.99
CA ASN A 280 0.92 5.65 -4.08
C ASN A 280 2.05 5.29 -5.06
N SER A 281 2.22 4.00 -5.43
CA SER A 281 3.20 3.62 -6.46
C SER A 281 2.91 4.27 -7.81
N SER A 282 1.64 4.63 -8.11
CA SER A 282 1.26 5.34 -9.33
C SER A 282 1.84 6.77 -9.43
N LEU A 283 2.34 7.34 -8.32
CA LEU A 283 3.10 8.59 -8.35
C LEU A 283 4.48 8.44 -9.01
N ALA A 284 4.83 7.24 -9.46
CA ALA A 284 6.00 6.93 -10.28
C ALA A 284 6.13 7.84 -11.50
N VAL A 285 5.01 8.27 -12.08
CA VAL A 285 4.96 9.21 -13.20
C VAL A 285 5.70 10.52 -12.90
N ALA A 286 5.68 10.98 -11.66
CA ALA A 286 6.33 12.23 -11.26
C ALA A 286 7.86 12.20 -11.33
N VAL A 287 8.45 11.00 -11.28
CA VAL A 287 9.91 10.78 -11.39
C VAL A 287 10.29 10.10 -12.72
N GLY A 288 9.33 9.89 -13.62
CA GLY A 288 9.58 9.30 -14.94
C GLY A 288 9.79 7.77 -14.92
N PHE A 289 9.42 7.06 -13.87
CA PHE A 289 9.49 5.61 -13.84
C PHE A 289 8.27 4.99 -14.54
N SER A 290 8.51 4.05 -15.45
CA SER A 290 7.48 3.44 -16.28
C SER A 290 6.73 2.33 -15.56
N ASP A 291 5.83 2.71 -14.65
CA ASP A 291 4.85 1.84 -14.00
C ASP A 291 3.59 1.65 -14.87
N LEU A 292 2.59 0.93 -14.36
CA LEU A 292 1.33 0.72 -15.07
C LEU A 292 0.62 2.04 -15.42
N TYR A 293 0.64 3.02 -14.49
CA TYR A 293 -0.03 4.30 -14.74
C TYR A 293 0.67 5.07 -15.86
N SER A 294 1.98 5.17 -15.84
CA SER A 294 2.78 5.85 -16.87
C SER A 294 2.62 5.21 -18.26
N VAL A 295 2.64 3.88 -18.34
CA VAL A 295 2.40 3.14 -19.59
C VAL A 295 0.97 3.33 -20.09
N ALA A 296 -0.01 3.33 -19.20
CA ALA A 296 -1.40 3.57 -19.54
C ALA A 296 -1.63 5.02 -20.02
N GLU A 297 -1.00 6.02 -19.40
CA GLU A 297 -1.03 7.41 -19.85
C GLU A 297 -0.43 7.57 -21.26
N THR A 298 0.71 6.94 -21.53
CA THR A 298 1.30 6.90 -22.88
C THR A 298 0.34 6.26 -23.88
N THR A 299 -0.26 5.13 -23.51
CA THR A 299 -1.26 4.43 -24.34
C THR A 299 -2.49 5.30 -24.60
N LEU A 300 -2.99 5.99 -23.59
CA LEU A 300 -4.10 6.93 -23.71
C LEU A 300 -3.78 8.05 -24.72
N ASN A 301 -2.60 8.67 -24.57
CA ASN A 301 -2.18 9.78 -25.41
C ASN A 301 -2.00 9.37 -26.89
N GLN A 302 -1.56 8.13 -27.15
CA GLN A 302 -1.38 7.63 -28.50
C GLN A 302 -2.68 7.16 -29.15
N THR A 303 -3.55 6.50 -28.38
CA THR A 303 -4.74 5.85 -28.94
C THR A 303 -6.02 6.70 -28.81
N GLY A 304 -6.05 7.70 -27.94
CA GLY A 304 -7.25 8.44 -27.58
C GLY A 304 -8.32 7.61 -26.84
N ARG A 305 -8.00 6.37 -26.45
CA ARG A 305 -8.93 5.39 -25.82
C ARG A 305 -9.09 5.62 -24.32
N ALA A 306 -9.56 6.80 -23.94
CA ALA A 306 -9.60 7.23 -22.54
C ALA A 306 -10.40 6.29 -21.63
N VAL A 307 -11.58 5.86 -22.09
CA VAL A 307 -12.48 5.06 -21.25
C VAL A 307 -11.92 3.66 -21.02
N GLU A 308 -11.46 3.01 -22.08
CA GLU A 308 -10.90 1.66 -22.02
C GLU A 308 -9.63 1.63 -21.16
N VAL A 309 -8.72 2.58 -21.36
CA VAL A 309 -7.47 2.66 -20.58
C VAL A 309 -7.75 2.93 -19.11
N VAL A 310 -8.68 3.85 -18.78
CA VAL A 310 -9.08 4.11 -17.40
C VAL A 310 -9.74 2.88 -16.77
N LEU A 311 -10.56 2.14 -17.50
CA LEU A 311 -11.15 0.89 -17.00
C LEU A 311 -10.08 -0.17 -16.70
N VAL A 312 -9.06 -0.29 -17.56
CA VAL A 312 -7.90 -1.19 -17.29
C VAL A 312 -7.18 -0.76 -16.02
N LEU A 313 -6.88 0.53 -15.86
CA LEU A 313 -6.24 1.05 -14.65
C LEU A 313 -7.06 0.77 -13.39
N LEU A 314 -8.33 1.18 -13.39
CA LEU A 314 -9.23 0.98 -12.23
C LEU A 314 -9.37 -0.51 -11.88
N GLY A 315 -9.58 -1.35 -12.89
CA GLY A 315 -9.71 -2.79 -12.69
C GLY A 315 -8.44 -3.41 -12.11
N THR A 316 -7.27 -3.00 -12.62
CA THR A 316 -5.99 -3.55 -12.18
C THR A 316 -5.64 -3.11 -10.75
N TYR A 317 -5.77 -1.80 -10.43
CA TYR A 317 -5.51 -1.33 -9.06
C TYR A 317 -6.54 -1.90 -8.06
N LEU A 318 -7.81 -2.03 -8.44
CA LEU A 318 -8.81 -2.69 -7.60
C LEU A 318 -8.44 -4.16 -7.34
N ALA A 319 -8.02 -4.89 -8.37
CA ALA A 319 -7.59 -6.29 -8.22
C ALA A 319 -6.36 -6.40 -7.31
N LEU A 320 -5.40 -5.49 -7.45
CA LEU A 320 -4.20 -5.43 -6.60
C LEU A 320 -4.57 -5.14 -5.13
N ASP A 321 -5.44 -4.16 -4.88
CA ASP A 321 -5.92 -3.83 -3.53
C ASP A 321 -6.66 -4.99 -2.87
N LEU A 322 -7.54 -5.65 -3.64
CA LEU A 322 -8.26 -6.84 -3.17
C LEU A 322 -7.31 -8.00 -2.87
N PHE A 323 -6.29 -8.21 -3.69
CA PHE A 323 -5.28 -9.25 -3.47
C PHE A 323 -4.49 -8.97 -2.19
N ILE A 324 -4.00 -7.74 -1.98
CA ILE A 324 -3.32 -7.33 -0.74
C ILE A 324 -4.25 -7.54 0.46
N SER A 325 -5.50 -7.12 0.36
CA SER A 325 -6.49 -7.27 1.42
C SER A 325 -6.77 -8.73 1.76
N LEU A 326 -6.83 -9.62 0.76
CA LEU A 326 -7.00 -11.07 0.97
C LEU A 326 -5.81 -11.68 1.70
N LEU A 327 -4.58 -11.33 1.30
CA LEU A 327 -3.36 -11.78 1.98
C LEU A 327 -3.34 -11.31 3.44
N MET A 328 -3.65 -10.03 3.68
CA MET A 328 -3.65 -9.46 5.02
C MET A 328 -4.76 -10.03 5.89
N ASN A 329 -5.94 -10.34 5.34
CA ASN A 329 -7.00 -11.04 6.06
C ASN A 329 -6.58 -12.47 6.44
N GLY A 330 -5.84 -13.15 5.57
CA GLY A 330 -5.23 -14.44 5.88
C GLY A 330 -4.26 -14.35 7.07
N LEU A 331 -3.33 -13.38 7.03
CA LEU A 331 -2.39 -13.11 8.13
C LEU A 331 -3.12 -12.75 9.42
N ASN A 332 -4.16 -11.91 9.34
CA ASN A 332 -4.94 -11.51 10.50
C ASN A 332 -5.60 -12.72 11.19
N ARG A 333 -6.12 -13.69 10.42
CA ARG A 333 -6.68 -14.94 10.99
C ARG A 333 -5.63 -15.79 11.71
N LEU A 334 -4.37 -15.78 11.26
CA LEU A 334 -3.28 -16.52 11.92
C LEU A 334 -2.86 -15.88 13.24
N VAL A 335 -2.96 -14.54 13.35
CA VAL A 335 -2.54 -13.78 14.53
C VAL A 335 -3.65 -13.69 15.60
N GLN A 336 -4.92 -13.87 15.20
CA GLN A 336 -6.03 -13.93 16.16
C GLN A 336 -5.95 -15.21 17.00
N ILE A 337 -5.63 -15.05 18.30
CA ILE A 337 -5.73 -16.15 19.25
C ILE A 337 -7.23 -16.42 19.44
N ARG A 338 -7.68 -17.63 19.14
CA ARG A 338 -9.02 -18.07 19.52
C ARG A 338 -9.08 -18.10 21.04
N GLU A 339 -9.85 -17.20 21.62
CA GLU A 339 -10.28 -17.37 23.00
C GLU A 339 -11.11 -18.66 23.04
N ARG A 340 -10.62 -19.65 23.81
CA ARG A 340 -11.35 -20.86 24.13
C ARG A 340 -12.20 -20.61 25.35
#